data_7fc297a6f7b1ebe81e7d06a596d22bc5
#
_entry.id   7fc297a6f7b1ebe81e7d06a596d22bc5
#
_cell.length_a   1.000
_cell.length_b   1.000
_cell.length_c   1.000
_cell.angle_alpha   90.00
_cell.angle_beta   90.00
_cell.angle_gamma   90.00
#
_symmetry.space_group_name_H-M   'P 1'
#
loop_
_entity.id
_entity.type
_entity.pdbx_description
1 polymer ?
#
loop_
_entity_poly.entity_id
_entity_poly.type
_entity_poly.pdbx_seq_one_letter_code
_entity_poly.pdbx_strand_id
1 'polypeptide(L)' 'MCLRNDGYVASLEVRKLYAFINDRDAETDDLIRVIDESGEDYLYPAGLFRKLTLPAGVRRALRIAS' A
#
# COMPACT_ATOMS: atom_id res chain seq x y z
N MET A 1 1.94 4.94 -2.33
CA MET A 1 3.34 5.04 -1.86
C MET A 1 3.38 5.13 -0.34
N CYS A 2 4.27 4.39 0.26
CA CYS A 2 4.46 4.43 1.70
C CYS A 2 5.19 5.72 2.10
N LEU A 3 4.56 6.52 2.94
CA LEU A 3 5.14 7.78 3.43
C LEU A 3 5.85 7.60 4.77
N ARG A 4 5.33 6.72 5.60
CA ARG A 4 5.84 6.47 6.95
C ARG A 4 5.62 5.00 7.28
N ASN A 5 6.49 4.46 8.10
CA ASN A 5 6.36 3.06 8.53
C ASN A 5 6.46 2.91 10.05
N ASP A 6 6.06 3.92 10.80
CA ASP A 6 6.11 3.90 12.26
C ASP A 6 5.34 2.70 12.81
N GLY A 7 6.02 1.83 13.53
CA GLY A 7 5.43 0.61 14.06
C GLY A 7 5.39 -0.56 13.09
N TYR A 8 5.81 -0.38 11.83
CA TYR A 8 5.72 -1.40 10.78
C TYR A 8 7.01 -1.55 9.98
N VAL A 9 8.15 -1.32 10.61
CA VAL A 9 9.45 -1.30 9.93
C VAL A 9 9.76 -2.62 9.21
N ALA A 10 9.31 -3.73 9.76
CA ALA A 10 9.55 -5.04 9.15
C ALA A 10 8.64 -5.32 7.96
N SER A 11 7.49 -4.67 7.87
CA SER A 11 6.48 -4.94 6.86
C SER A 11 6.42 -3.90 5.75
N LEU A 12 6.91 -2.70 5.99
CA LEU A 12 6.79 -1.57 5.06
C LEU A 12 8.12 -0.85 4.93
N GLU A 13 8.43 -0.44 3.72
CA GLU A 13 9.61 0.37 3.41
C GLU A 13 9.14 1.75 2.95
N VAL A 14 9.68 2.79 3.56
CA VAL A 14 9.31 4.17 3.22
C VAL A 14 9.73 4.49 1.80
N ARG A 15 8.89 5.23 1.09
CA ARG A 15 9.06 5.64 -0.30
C ARG A 15 8.93 4.52 -1.32
N LYS A 16 8.50 3.35 -0.89
CA LYS A 16 8.24 2.25 -1.80
C LYS A 16 6.78 2.27 -2.25
N LEU A 17 6.53 1.78 -3.46
CA LEU A 17 5.17 1.63 -3.97
C LEU A 17 4.65 0.25 -3.62
N TYR A 18 3.43 0.21 -3.12
CA TYR A 18 2.74 -1.03 -2.80
C TYR A 18 1.38 -1.04 -3.49
N ALA A 19 0.95 -2.21 -3.91
CA ALA A 19 -0.40 -2.39 -4.40
C ALA A 19 -1.36 -2.36 -3.21
N PHE A 20 -2.55 -1.82 -3.42
CA PHE A 20 -3.59 -1.88 -2.41
C PHE A 20 -4.87 -2.41 -3.03
N ILE A 21 -5.73 -2.98 -2.19
CA ILE A 21 -7.00 -3.55 -2.59
C ILE A 21 -8.10 -2.59 -2.14
N ASN A 22 -9.00 -2.25 -3.05
CA ASN A 22 -10.14 -1.41 -2.68
C ASN A 22 -11.00 -2.14 -1.67
N ASP A 23 -11.19 -1.52 -0.51
CA ASP A 23 -11.97 -2.09 0.59
C ASP A 23 -12.75 -0.96 1.23
N ARG A 24 -14.03 -0.90 0.93
CA ARG A 24 -14.89 0.18 1.39
C ARG A 24 -15.02 0.20 2.92
N ASP A 25 -15.07 -0.95 3.55
CA ASP A 25 -15.14 -1.03 5.00
C ASP A 25 -13.86 -0.51 5.64
N ALA A 26 -12.72 -0.82 5.06
CA ALA A 26 -11.45 -0.29 5.54
C ALA A 26 -11.41 1.23 5.42
N GLU A 27 -11.88 1.77 4.29
CA GLU A 27 -11.90 3.22 4.08
C GLU A 27 -12.78 3.92 5.12
N THR A 28 -13.88 3.31 5.51
CA THR A 28 -14.77 3.86 6.54
C THR A 28 -14.04 4.00 7.87
N ASP A 29 -13.10 3.11 8.16
CA ASP A 29 -12.33 3.11 9.41
C ASP A 29 -10.98 3.81 9.26
N ASP A 30 -10.77 4.57 8.19
CA ASP A 30 -9.50 5.26 7.91
C ASP A 30 -8.33 4.30 7.76
N LEU A 31 -8.61 3.11 7.27
CA LEU A 31 -7.60 2.09 7.00
C LEU A 31 -7.45 1.86 5.49
N ILE A 32 -6.33 1.30 5.11
CA ILE A 32 -6.07 0.90 3.73
C ILE A 32 -5.57 -0.54 3.74
N ARG A 33 -6.09 -1.35 2.82
CA ARG A 33 -5.66 -2.74 2.66
C ARG A 33 -4.53 -2.80 1.66
N VAL A 34 -3.34 -3.10 2.14
CA VAL A 34 -2.11 -3.04 1.34
C VAL A 34 -1.46 -4.41 1.29
N ILE A 35 -0.92 -4.77 0.12
CA ILE A 35 -0.08 -5.95 -0.01
C ILE A 35 1.34 -5.52 0.37
N ASP A 36 1.80 -5.97 1.52
CA ASP A 36 3.07 -5.52 2.10
C ASP A 36 4.27 -6.38 1.68
N GLU A 37 5.38 -6.21 2.36
CA GLU A 37 6.61 -6.94 2.04
C GLU A 37 6.47 -8.45 2.18
N SER A 38 5.50 -8.93 2.95
CA SER A 38 5.24 -10.37 3.07
C SER A 38 4.52 -10.95 1.86
N GLY A 39 3.98 -10.10 0.99
CA GLY A 39 3.16 -10.53 -0.14
C GLY A 39 1.70 -10.78 0.22
N GLU A 40 1.33 -10.60 1.46
CA GLU A 40 -0.05 -10.75 1.92
C GLU A 40 -0.67 -9.39 2.17
N ASP A 41 -2.00 -9.35 2.18
CA ASP A 41 -2.72 -8.10 2.41
C ASP A 41 -3.04 -7.93 3.88
N TYR A 42 -2.78 -6.72 4.37
CA TYR A 42 -3.09 -6.33 5.75
C TYR A 42 -3.69 -4.93 5.78
N LEU A 43 -4.41 -4.64 6.84
CA LEU A 43 -4.96 -3.31 7.06
C LEU A 43 -3.95 -2.45 7.81
N TYR A 44 -3.69 -1.27 7.26
CA TYR A 44 -2.79 -0.28 7.85
C TYR A 44 -3.51 1.05 8.00
N PRO A 45 -3.06 1.92 8.91
CA PRO A 45 -3.59 3.29 8.96
C PRO A 45 -3.40 3.98 7.61
N ALA A 46 -4.46 4.55 7.07
CA ALA A 46 -4.42 5.17 5.75
C ALA A 46 -3.43 6.34 5.69
N GLY A 47 -3.18 7.00 6.80
CA GLY A 47 -2.24 8.12 6.86
C GLY A 47 -0.79 7.75 6.60
N LEU A 48 -0.45 6.44 6.62
CA LEU A 48 0.90 6.00 6.29
C LEU A 48 1.15 6.01 4.79
N PHE A 49 0.12 6.15 3.97
CA PHE A 49 0.22 6.01 2.51
C PHE A 49 -0.38 7.18 1.78
N ARG A 50 0.10 7.38 0.55
CA ARG A 50 -0.54 8.26 -0.42
C ARG A 50 -0.92 7.40 -1.62
N LYS A 51 -2.21 7.42 -1.98
CA LYS A 51 -2.68 6.70 -3.17
C LYS A 51 -2.21 7.41 -4.44
N LEU A 52 -1.68 6.65 -5.37
CA LEU A 52 -1.25 7.13 -6.66
C LEU A 52 -1.94 6.31 -7.75
N THR A 53 -2.35 6.98 -8.82
CA THR A 53 -2.89 6.32 -9.98
C THR A 53 -1.81 6.29 -11.06
N LEU A 54 -1.38 5.10 -11.45
CA LEU A 54 -0.35 4.93 -12.47
C LEU A 54 -0.96 4.37 -13.75
N PRO A 55 -0.47 4.79 -14.93
CA PRO A 55 -0.88 4.15 -16.18
C PRO A 55 -0.56 2.66 -16.14
N ALA A 56 -1.38 1.87 -16.82
CA ALA A 56 -1.23 0.41 -16.78
C ALA A 56 0.16 -0.06 -17.22
N GLY A 57 0.75 0.59 -18.23
CA GLY A 57 2.08 0.23 -18.68
C GLY A 57 3.16 0.48 -17.63
N VAL A 58 3.04 1.58 -16.89
CA VAL A 58 3.98 1.89 -15.82
C VAL A 58 3.83 0.89 -14.67
N ARG A 59 2.60 0.57 -14.30
CA ARG A 59 2.34 -0.42 -13.24
C ARG A 59 2.95 -1.76 -13.60
N ARG A 60 2.79 -2.18 -14.84
CA ARG A 60 3.33 -3.44 -15.32
C ARG A 60 4.87 -3.44 -15.31
N ALA A 61 5.47 -2.34 -15.73
CA ALA A 61 6.92 -2.20 -15.77
C ALA A 61 7.53 -2.24 -14.37
N LEU A 62 6.86 -1.66 -13.39
CA LEU A 62 7.33 -1.64 -12.01
C LEU A 62 7.00 -2.93 -11.27
N ARG A 63 6.11 -3.73 -11.79
CA ARG A 63 5.67 -4.99 -11.15
C ARG A 63 5.21 -4.77 -9.72
N ILE A 64 4.44 -3.73 -9.50
CA ILE A 64 4.06 -3.34 -8.15
C ILE A 64 3.15 -4.37 -7.55
N ALA A 65 2.33 -4.98 -8.04
CA ALA A 65 1.33 -5.78 -7.37
C ALA A 65 1.81 -7.14 -7.00
N SER A 66 2.80 -7.63 -7.33
CA SER A 66 3.28 -8.95 -6.96
C SER A 66 2.17 -9.95 -6.66
#